data_b64cb7a869041b6474070804c6bcffae
#
_entry.id   b64cb7a869041b6474070804c6bcffae
#
_cell.length_a   1.000
_cell.length_b   1.000
_cell.length_c   1.000
_cell.angle_alpha   90.00
_cell.angle_beta   90.00
_cell.angle_gamma   90.00
#
_symmetry.space_group_name_H-M   'P 1'
#
loop_
_entity.id
_entity.type
_entity.pdbx_description
1 polymer ?
#
loop_
_entity_poly.entity_id
_entity_poly.type
_entity_poly.pdbx_seq_one_letter_code
_entity_poly.pdbx_strand_id
1 'polypeptide(L)'
;MVDTHKIASVAKDVLLAPVYFHQGRRIKRDTVRLPEPDGERSGLVSLHPATDDSASDQSTLKLMIVGDSAAAGVGSQTQQEALVGKLIPILTQQLSAYSSFSMLDWSLQATTGHTSFDILRRLYVLPAPNKPVDVMLLSVGVNDTTSNVAIDKWKQQIEDIIAIAQRKFGVRELIFLSLPPMADMPAIPAPLNNFVGAKASLLDQILQQVCATHARVNYMATDFARMIKEHSNGSPIDIAVMFASDGFHPSSLMYGYWAQQVSERMLGLLDISRAE
;
A
#
# COMPACT_ATOMS: atom_id res chain seq x y z
N MET A 1 -2.77 29.20 25.64
CA MET A 1 -2.33 30.05 24.53
C MET A 1 -2.87 29.46 23.25
N VAL A 2 -3.76 30.15 22.57
CA VAL A 2 -4.28 29.68 21.28
C VAL A 2 -3.15 29.79 20.25
N ASP A 3 -2.83 28.70 19.55
CA ASP A 3 -1.73 28.65 18.59
C ASP A 3 -2.06 29.52 17.37
N THR A 4 -1.48 30.72 17.33
CA THR A 4 -1.70 31.71 16.26
C THR A 4 -1.36 31.16 14.88
N HIS A 5 -0.41 30.21 14.76
CA HIS A 5 -0.08 29.55 13.50
C HIS A 5 -1.21 28.65 13.01
N LYS A 6 -1.91 27.94 13.91
CA LYS A 6 -3.07 27.11 13.54
C LYS A 6 -4.24 27.98 13.06
N ILE A 7 -4.49 29.12 13.73
CA ILE A 7 -5.55 30.06 13.32
C ILE A 7 -5.25 30.64 11.94
N ALA A 8 -4.02 31.06 11.69
CA ALA A 8 -3.62 31.62 10.39
C ALA A 8 -3.73 30.58 9.26
N SER A 9 -3.38 29.32 9.53
CA SER A 9 -3.52 28.23 8.58
C SER A 9 -4.99 27.97 8.23
N VAL A 10 -5.87 27.87 9.23
CA VAL A 10 -7.31 27.67 9.02
C VAL A 10 -7.93 28.83 8.26
N ALA A 11 -7.58 30.07 8.60
CA ALA A 11 -8.08 31.27 7.90
C ALA A 11 -7.65 31.28 6.41
N LYS A 12 -6.42 30.90 6.12
CA LYS A 12 -5.91 30.73 4.75
C LYS A 12 -6.71 29.68 3.99
N ASP A 13 -6.95 28.52 4.58
CA ASP A 13 -7.66 27.42 3.92
C ASP A 13 -9.13 27.78 3.66
N VAL A 14 -9.78 28.52 4.56
CA VAL A 14 -11.13 29.06 4.36
C VAL A 14 -11.16 30.04 3.18
N LEU A 15 -10.20 30.95 3.07
CA LEU A 15 -10.10 31.88 1.94
C LEU A 15 -9.84 31.18 0.61
N LEU A 16 -9.06 30.11 0.62
CA LEU A 16 -8.73 29.31 -0.57
C LEU A 16 -9.77 28.24 -0.92
N ALA A 17 -10.77 28.00 -0.07
CA ALA A 17 -11.76 26.97 -0.28
C ALA A 17 -12.44 26.99 -1.67
N PRO A 18 -12.83 28.16 -2.24
CA PRO A 18 -13.38 28.22 -3.60
C PRO A 18 -12.38 27.73 -4.67
N VAL A 19 -11.09 28.04 -4.49
CA VAL A 19 -10.01 27.62 -5.40
C VAL A 19 -9.83 26.11 -5.30
N TYR A 20 -9.76 25.57 -4.08
CA TYR A 20 -9.66 24.12 -3.83
C TYR A 20 -10.82 23.37 -4.46
N PHE A 21 -12.05 23.89 -4.29
CA PHE A 21 -13.24 23.28 -4.88
C PHE A 21 -13.19 23.29 -6.41
N HIS A 22 -12.82 24.42 -7.01
CA HIS A 22 -12.68 24.52 -8.47
C HIS A 22 -11.61 23.57 -9.00
N GLN A 23 -10.42 23.55 -8.38
CA GLN A 23 -9.32 22.66 -8.77
C GLN A 23 -9.70 21.19 -8.59
N GLY A 24 -10.33 20.80 -7.48
CA GLY A 24 -10.80 19.45 -7.24
C GLY A 24 -11.83 18.97 -8.27
N ARG A 25 -12.79 19.85 -8.65
CA ARG A 25 -13.76 19.53 -9.73
C ARG A 25 -13.08 19.39 -11.08
N ARG A 26 -12.08 20.22 -11.35
CA ARG A 26 -11.30 20.16 -12.60
C ARG A 26 -10.52 18.83 -12.66
N ILE A 27 -9.78 18.46 -11.61
CA ILE A 27 -9.07 17.18 -11.54
C ILE A 27 -10.05 16.03 -11.78
N LYS A 28 -11.17 15.98 -11.05
CA LYS A 28 -12.18 14.91 -11.19
C LYS A 28 -12.75 14.78 -12.61
N ARG A 29 -12.83 15.89 -13.34
CA ARG A 29 -13.34 15.91 -14.71
C ARG A 29 -12.25 15.56 -15.74
N ASP A 30 -11.05 16.10 -15.56
CA ASP A 30 -9.99 16.10 -16.59
C ASP A 30 -9.00 14.94 -16.43
N THR A 31 -8.89 14.34 -15.23
CA THR A 31 -8.01 13.19 -15.01
C THR A 31 -8.54 11.95 -15.71
N VAL A 32 -7.69 11.34 -16.53
CA VAL A 32 -7.98 10.06 -17.16
C VAL A 32 -8.16 8.99 -16.10
N ARG A 33 -9.28 8.27 -16.15
CA ARG A 33 -9.51 7.14 -15.26
C ARG A 33 -8.83 5.91 -15.83
N LEU A 34 -7.74 5.52 -15.20
CA LEU A 34 -7.05 4.29 -15.53
C LEU A 34 -7.82 3.09 -14.97
N PRO A 35 -7.97 1.99 -15.74
CA PRO A 35 -8.60 0.78 -15.22
C PRO A 35 -7.68 0.04 -14.25
N GLU A 36 -8.25 -0.88 -13.47
CA GLU A 36 -7.46 -1.92 -12.82
C GLU A 36 -6.88 -2.83 -13.91
N PRO A 37 -5.59 -3.23 -13.79
CA PRO A 37 -4.97 -4.06 -14.81
C PRO A 37 -5.54 -5.49 -14.79
N ASP A 38 -5.62 -6.08 -15.98
CA ASP A 38 -5.98 -7.49 -16.13
C ASP A 38 -4.86 -8.42 -15.65
N GLY A 39 -5.25 -9.60 -15.16
CA GLY A 39 -4.35 -10.66 -14.72
C GLY A 39 -4.78 -11.34 -13.44
N GLU A 40 -3.96 -12.31 -12.99
CA GLU A 40 -4.26 -13.10 -11.81
C GLU A 40 -4.28 -12.25 -10.53
N ARG A 41 -5.24 -12.56 -9.66
CA ARG A 41 -5.39 -11.90 -8.35
C ARG A 41 -5.21 -12.86 -7.18
N SER A 42 -4.81 -14.11 -7.47
CA SER A 42 -4.41 -15.12 -6.50
C SER A 42 -3.58 -16.18 -7.19
N GLY A 43 -2.80 -16.91 -6.44
CA GLY A 43 -2.00 -18.00 -6.98
C GLY A 43 -1.28 -18.79 -5.90
N LEU A 44 -0.80 -19.97 -6.31
CA LEU A 44 0.03 -20.85 -5.52
C LEU A 44 1.32 -21.12 -6.29
N VAL A 45 2.46 -20.77 -5.70
CA VAL A 45 3.78 -20.87 -6.35
C VAL A 45 4.67 -21.78 -5.54
N SER A 46 5.35 -22.74 -6.21
CA SER A 46 6.39 -23.57 -5.59
C SER A 46 7.65 -22.73 -5.38
N LEU A 47 8.22 -22.82 -4.18
CA LEU A 47 9.46 -22.12 -3.82
C LEU A 47 10.71 -22.96 -4.12
N HIS A 48 10.55 -24.27 -4.28
CA HIS A 48 11.64 -25.19 -4.58
C HIS A 48 11.31 -26.04 -5.83
N PRO A 49 12.33 -26.52 -6.56
CA PRO A 49 12.12 -27.49 -7.61
C PRO A 49 11.39 -28.73 -7.07
N ALA A 50 10.47 -29.29 -7.85
CA ALA A 50 9.79 -30.54 -7.48
C ALA A 50 10.83 -31.65 -7.33
N THR A 51 11.02 -32.14 -6.11
CA THR A 51 11.75 -33.39 -5.82
C THR A 51 10.71 -34.46 -5.54
N ASP A 52 10.84 -35.62 -6.16
CA ASP A 52 9.83 -36.71 -6.17
C ASP A 52 9.47 -37.29 -4.78
N ASP A 53 10.21 -36.93 -3.70
CA ASP A 53 10.09 -37.63 -2.42
C ASP A 53 9.54 -36.80 -1.23
N SER A 54 9.05 -35.57 -1.40
CA SER A 54 8.64 -34.76 -0.23
C SER A 54 7.16 -34.34 -0.25
N ALA A 55 6.25 -35.31 -0.33
CA ALA A 55 4.79 -35.03 -0.24
C ALA A 55 4.27 -34.85 1.21
N SER A 56 5.12 -34.85 2.27
CA SER A 56 4.60 -35.07 3.63
C SER A 56 4.47 -33.86 4.55
N ASP A 57 5.06 -32.70 4.30
CA ASP A 57 4.76 -31.53 5.15
C ASP A 57 5.12 -30.19 4.44
N GLN A 58 4.39 -29.89 3.39
CA GLN A 58 4.60 -28.65 2.65
C GLN A 58 4.10 -27.46 3.46
N SER A 59 5.02 -26.77 4.15
CA SER A 59 4.71 -25.52 4.82
C SER A 59 4.43 -24.41 3.77
N THR A 60 3.27 -23.80 3.87
CA THR A 60 2.82 -22.77 2.92
C THR A 60 2.85 -21.40 3.58
N LEU A 61 3.61 -20.46 3.00
CA LEU A 61 3.53 -19.04 3.37
C LEU A 61 2.26 -18.44 2.75
N LYS A 62 1.39 -17.87 3.57
CA LYS A 62 0.17 -17.18 3.12
C LYS A 62 0.34 -15.68 3.13
N LEU A 63 0.29 -15.08 1.95
CA LEU A 63 0.33 -13.63 1.72
C LEU A 63 -1.02 -13.11 1.26
N MET A 64 -1.57 -12.12 1.96
CA MET A 64 -2.78 -11.42 1.54
C MET A 64 -2.48 -9.93 1.32
N ILE A 65 -2.71 -9.44 0.12
CA ILE A 65 -2.55 -8.03 -0.23
C ILE A 65 -3.95 -7.39 -0.26
N VAL A 66 -4.14 -6.35 0.53
CA VAL A 66 -5.43 -5.67 0.69
C VAL A 66 -5.27 -4.19 0.41
N GLY A 67 -6.22 -3.56 -0.26
CA GLY A 67 -6.12 -2.13 -0.41
C GLY A 67 -7.02 -1.48 -1.44
N ASP A 68 -6.54 -0.33 -1.87
CA ASP A 68 -7.16 0.57 -2.84
C ASP A 68 -6.62 0.38 -4.26
N SER A 69 -6.67 1.42 -5.08
CA SER A 69 -6.19 1.39 -6.47
C SER A 69 -4.70 1.10 -6.60
N ALA A 70 -3.87 1.56 -5.65
CA ALA A 70 -2.44 1.30 -5.68
C ALA A 70 -2.13 -0.18 -5.43
N ALA A 71 -2.81 -0.82 -4.46
CA ALA A 71 -2.72 -2.27 -4.28
C ALA A 71 -3.30 -3.04 -5.47
N ALA A 72 -4.40 -2.55 -6.08
CA ALA A 72 -5.02 -3.16 -7.27
C ALA A 72 -4.14 -3.09 -8.52
N GLY A 73 -3.11 -2.23 -8.53
CA GLY A 73 -2.15 -2.12 -9.63
C GLY A 73 -2.50 -1.07 -10.67
N VAL A 74 -3.42 -0.14 -10.36
CA VAL A 74 -3.79 0.94 -11.28
C VAL A 74 -2.55 1.76 -11.64
N GLY A 75 -2.40 2.07 -12.93
CA GLY A 75 -1.20 2.71 -13.48
C GLY A 75 -0.32 1.76 -14.29
N SER A 76 -0.50 0.45 -14.13
CA SER A 76 0.10 -0.60 -14.96
C SER A 76 -0.89 -1.12 -15.98
N GLN A 77 -0.40 -1.70 -17.09
CA GLN A 77 -1.26 -2.29 -18.12
C GLN A 77 -1.73 -3.70 -17.75
N THR A 78 -0.87 -4.46 -17.07
CA THR A 78 -1.13 -5.83 -16.63
C THR A 78 -0.75 -6.01 -15.17
N GLN A 79 -1.29 -7.05 -14.50
CA GLN A 79 -0.91 -7.41 -13.14
C GLN A 79 0.59 -7.77 -13.01
N GLN A 80 1.22 -8.27 -14.07
CA GLN A 80 2.66 -8.57 -14.11
C GLN A 80 3.52 -7.31 -13.93
N GLU A 81 3.01 -6.15 -14.35
CA GLU A 81 3.69 -4.86 -14.23
C GLU A 81 3.32 -4.11 -12.94
N ALA A 82 2.30 -4.57 -12.22
CA ALA A 82 1.80 -4.01 -10.97
C ALA A 82 2.55 -4.58 -9.75
N LEU A 83 2.16 -4.11 -8.55
CA LEU A 83 2.80 -4.48 -7.28
C LEU A 83 2.89 -6.00 -7.10
N VAL A 84 1.77 -6.72 -7.24
CA VAL A 84 1.73 -8.16 -7.00
C VAL A 84 2.60 -8.92 -8.00
N GLY A 85 2.52 -8.57 -9.29
CA GLY A 85 3.30 -9.22 -10.35
C GLY A 85 4.81 -8.97 -10.25
N LYS A 86 5.23 -7.89 -9.60
CA LYS A 86 6.64 -7.62 -9.27
C LYS A 86 7.05 -8.29 -7.96
N LEU A 87 6.19 -8.30 -6.94
CA LEU A 87 6.49 -8.81 -5.61
C LEU A 87 6.61 -10.34 -5.60
N ILE A 88 5.68 -11.06 -6.23
CA ILE A 88 5.66 -12.52 -6.14
C ILE A 88 6.93 -13.18 -6.71
N PRO A 89 7.45 -12.81 -7.91
CA PRO A 89 8.71 -13.35 -8.41
C PRO A 89 9.91 -13.04 -7.49
N ILE A 90 9.99 -11.83 -6.93
CA ILE A 90 11.06 -11.44 -6.00
C ILE A 90 11.01 -12.32 -4.74
N LEU A 91 9.82 -12.45 -4.13
CA LEU A 91 9.64 -13.30 -2.95
C LEU A 91 9.95 -14.78 -3.25
N THR A 92 9.50 -15.30 -4.39
CA THR A 92 9.79 -16.68 -4.81
C THR A 92 11.29 -16.91 -4.91
N GLN A 93 12.02 -16.01 -5.57
CA GLN A 93 13.48 -16.10 -5.68
C GLN A 93 14.17 -16.00 -4.33
N GLN A 94 13.77 -15.06 -3.47
CA GLN A 94 14.42 -14.86 -2.18
C GLN A 94 14.11 -16.01 -1.21
N LEU A 95 12.85 -16.46 -1.16
CA LEU A 95 12.41 -17.54 -0.25
C LEU A 95 12.94 -18.92 -0.66
N SER A 96 13.30 -19.12 -1.94
CA SER A 96 13.91 -20.39 -2.37
C SER A 96 15.25 -20.71 -1.70
N ALA A 97 15.90 -19.71 -1.07
CA ALA A 97 17.11 -19.90 -0.26
C ALA A 97 16.83 -20.40 1.18
N TYR A 98 15.55 -20.59 1.54
CA TYR A 98 15.14 -20.95 2.89
C TYR A 98 14.28 -22.22 2.86
N SER A 99 14.45 -23.09 3.85
CA SER A 99 13.72 -24.36 3.97
C SER A 99 12.39 -24.23 4.73
N SER A 100 12.09 -23.06 5.32
CA SER A 100 10.92 -22.86 6.17
C SER A 100 9.58 -22.99 5.44
N PHE A 101 9.57 -22.71 4.13
CA PHE A 101 8.37 -22.78 3.29
C PHE A 101 8.69 -23.44 1.97
N SER A 102 7.77 -24.28 1.50
CA SER A 102 7.84 -24.94 0.18
C SER A 102 6.91 -24.30 -0.86
N MET A 103 5.88 -23.59 -0.38
CA MET A 103 4.87 -22.95 -1.24
C MET A 103 4.59 -21.52 -0.78
N LEU A 104 4.26 -20.65 -1.74
CA LEU A 104 3.71 -19.31 -1.51
C LEU A 104 2.27 -19.26 -2.05
N ASP A 105 1.30 -19.14 -1.14
CA ASP A 105 -0.13 -18.93 -1.44
C ASP A 105 -0.42 -17.43 -1.27
N TRP A 106 -0.81 -16.77 -2.36
CA TRP A 106 -1.04 -15.33 -2.35
C TRP A 106 -2.40 -14.94 -2.89
N SER A 107 -2.96 -13.85 -2.36
CA SER A 107 -4.21 -13.26 -2.84
C SER A 107 -4.20 -11.74 -2.80
N LEU A 108 -4.86 -11.13 -3.78
CA LEU A 108 -5.03 -9.68 -3.93
C LEU A 108 -6.50 -9.30 -3.73
N GLN A 109 -6.77 -8.60 -2.65
CA GLN A 109 -8.10 -8.15 -2.22
C GLN A 109 -8.18 -6.62 -2.25
N ALA A 110 -8.04 -6.03 -3.44
CA ALA A 110 -7.98 -4.60 -3.63
C ALA A 110 -9.01 -4.11 -4.65
N THR A 111 -9.47 -2.88 -4.53
CA THR A 111 -10.42 -2.25 -5.46
C THR A 111 -10.19 -0.74 -5.49
N THR A 112 -10.20 -0.19 -6.69
CA THR A 112 -10.06 1.25 -6.94
C THR A 112 -11.10 2.07 -6.17
N GLY A 113 -10.63 3.13 -5.54
CA GLY A 113 -11.50 4.07 -4.80
C GLY A 113 -11.85 3.66 -3.37
N HIS A 114 -11.41 2.49 -2.90
CA HIS A 114 -11.68 2.04 -1.54
C HIS A 114 -11.02 2.94 -0.50
N THR A 115 -11.84 3.41 0.45
CA THR A 115 -11.42 4.05 1.70
C THR A 115 -11.12 3.00 2.77
N SER A 116 -10.60 3.41 3.92
CA SER A 116 -10.44 2.53 5.10
C SER A 116 -11.76 1.86 5.50
N PHE A 117 -12.90 2.56 5.35
CA PHE A 117 -14.21 1.99 5.61
C PHE A 117 -14.57 0.87 4.64
N ASP A 118 -14.28 1.03 3.35
CA ASP A 118 -14.57 0.03 2.32
C ASP A 118 -13.68 -1.20 2.49
N ILE A 119 -12.40 -0.99 2.85
CA ILE A 119 -11.47 -2.07 3.17
C ILE A 119 -11.95 -2.84 4.39
N LEU A 120 -12.35 -2.15 5.46
CA LEU A 120 -12.91 -2.77 6.65
C LEU A 120 -14.15 -3.63 6.32
N ARG A 121 -15.08 -3.09 5.52
CA ARG A 121 -16.26 -3.83 5.05
C ARG A 121 -15.89 -5.06 4.23
N ARG A 122 -14.90 -4.95 3.34
CA ARG A 122 -14.39 -6.10 2.59
C ARG A 122 -13.88 -7.19 3.50
N LEU A 123 -13.06 -6.85 4.49
CA LEU A 123 -12.56 -7.82 5.46
C LEU A 123 -13.68 -8.48 6.28
N TYR A 124 -14.77 -7.75 6.55
CA TYR A 124 -15.95 -8.34 7.21
C TYR A 124 -16.65 -9.38 6.34
N VAL A 125 -16.80 -9.16 5.03
CA VAL A 125 -17.57 -10.05 4.17
C VAL A 125 -16.75 -11.21 3.59
N LEU A 126 -15.44 -11.06 3.47
CA LEU A 126 -14.57 -12.16 3.05
C LEU A 126 -14.67 -13.35 4.02
N PRO A 127 -14.67 -14.59 3.56
CA PRO A 127 -14.65 -15.76 4.44
C PRO A 127 -13.38 -15.80 5.28
N ALA A 128 -13.47 -16.36 6.49
CA ALA A 128 -12.29 -16.66 7.28
C ALA A 128 -11.46 -17.74 6.57
N PRO A 129 -10.13 -17.60 6.50
CA PRO A 129 -9.30 -18.61 5.87
C PRO A 129 -9.19 -19.87 6.74
N ASN A 130 -8.97 -21.02 6.10
CA ASN A 130 -8.79 -22.30 6.82
C ASN A 130 -7.48 -22.37 7.62
N LYS A 131 -6.48 -21.60 7.25
CA LYS A 131 -5.20 -21.45 7.96
C LYS A 131 -4.91 -19.96 8.15
N PRO A 132 -4.25 -19.57 9.24
CA PRO A 132 -3.83 -18.19 9.45
C PRO A 132 -3.09 -17.59 8.25
N VAL A 133 -3.24 -16.29 8.05
CA VAL A 133 -2.47 -15.51 7.09
C VAL A 133 -1.14 -15.13 7.74
N ASP A 134 -0.02 -15.47 7.11
CA ASP A 134 1.30 -15.17 7.68
C ASP A 134 1.62 -13.69 7.56
N VAL A 135 1.38 -13.11 6.38
CA VAL A 135 1.58 -11.67 6.15
C VAL A 135 0.37 -11.07 5.45
N MET A 136 -0.12 -9.97 5.99
CA MET A 136 -1.11 -9.11 5.31
C MET A 136 -0.48 -7.75 5.02
N LEU A 137 -0.43 -7.39 3.73
CA LEU A 137 0.06 -6.10 3.25
C LEU A 137 -1.12 -5.19 2.95
N LEU A 138 -1.11 -3.96 3.47
CA LEU A 138 -2.18 -2.97 3.31
C LEU A 138 -1.71 -1.68 2.65
N SER A 139 -2.44 -1.25 1.62
CA SER A 139 -2.37 0.09 1.03
C SER A 139 -3.70 0.79 1.25
N VAL A 140 -3.71 1.90 2.00
CA VAL A 140 -4.93 2.61 2.40
C VAL A 140 -4.63 4.06 2.75
N GLY A 141 -5.58 4.97 2.52
CA GLY A 141 -5.54 6.33 3.03
C GLY A 141 -5.60 7.44 1.98
N VAL A 142 -5.22 7.17 0.72
CA VAL A 142 -5.31 8.16 -0.36
C VAL A 142 -6.76 8.58 -0.58
N ASN A 143 -7.69 7.63 -0.64
CA ASN A 143 -9.11 7.91 -0.80
C ASN A 143 -9.73 8.53 0.47
N ASP A 144 -9.24 8.20 1.66
CA ASP A 144 -9.64 8.84 2.92
C ASP A 144 -9.23 10.31 2.95
N THR A 145 -8.05 10.63 2.41
CA THR A 145 -7.56 12.00 2.26
C THR A 145 -8.50 12.81 1.35
N THR A 146 -8.80 12.29 0.17
CA THR A 146 -9.61 12.98 -0.84
C THR A 146 -11.11 13.03 -0.49
N SER A 147 -11.62 12.04 0.23
CA SER A 147 -13.00 12.00 0.75
C SER A 147 -13.19 12.79 2.04
N ASN A 148 -12.16 13.44 2.51
CA ASN A 148 -12.16 14.25 3.73
C ASN A 148 -12.65 13.52 4.98
N VAL A 149 -12.23 12.25 5.16
CA VAL A 149 -12.56 11.45 6.36
C VAL A 149 -12.05 12.19 7.61
N ALA A 150 -12.88 12.21 8.66
CA ALA A 150 -12.50 12.82 9.94
C ALA A 150 -11.39 12.00 10.62
N ILE A 151 -10.48 12.70 11.30
CA ILE A 151 -9.28 12.11 11.92
C ILE A 151 -9.62 10.98 12.89
N ASP A 152 -10.58 11.22 13.80
CA ASP A 152 -11.00 10.21 14.78
C ASP A 152 -11.61 8.97 14.10
N LYS A 153 -12.35 9.20 12.99
CA LYS A 153 -12.93 8.13 12.20
C LYS A 153 -11.85 7.32 11.48
N TRP A 154 -10.85 7.99 10.91
CA TRP A 154 -9.68 7.35 10.31
C TRP A 154 -8.97 6.45 11.31
N LYS A 155 -8.60 7.00 12.48
CA LYS A 155 -7.93 6.25 13.54
C LYS A 155 -8.73 5.01 13.94
N GLN A 156 -10.03 5.17 14.20
CA GLN A 156 -10.92 4.07 14.58
C GLN A 156 -10.97 2.98 13.50
N GLN A 157 -11.07 3.37 12.22
CA GLN A 157 -11.13 2.41 11.12
C GLN A 157 -9.81 1.63 10.95
N ILE A 158 -8.66 2.25 11.17
CA ILE A 158 -7.37 1.54 11.17
C ILE A 158 -7.30 0.55 12.33
N GLU A 159 -7.71 0.94 13.54
CA GLU A 159 -7.78 0.04 14.69
C GLU A 159 -8.73 -1.15 14.45
N ASP A 160 -9.89 -0.90 13.82
CA ASP A 160 -10.85 -1.95 13.46
C ASP A 160 -10.31 -2.89 12.37
N ILE A 161 -9.55 -2.37 11.39
CA ILE A 161 -8.86 -3.19 10.37
C ILE A 161 -7.83 -4.10 11.04
N ILE A 162 -7.02 -3.58 11.95
CA ILE A 162 -6.05 -4.38 12.72
C ILE A 162 -6.77 -5.49 13.49
N ALA A 163 -7.84 -5.11 14.20
CA ALA A 163 -8.60 -6.05 15.03
C ALA A 163 -9.22 -7.19 14.20
N ILE A 164 -9.80 -6.89 13.03
CA ILE A 164 -10.38 -7.93 12.17
C ILE A 164 -9.31 -8.78 11.49
N ALA A 165 -8.19 -8.19 11.07
CA ALA A 165 -7.07 -8.91 10.49
C ALA A 165 -6.52 -9.95 11.47
N GLN A 166 -6.29 -9.57 12.72
CA GLN A 166 -5.77 -10.48 13.75
C GLN A 166 -6.80 -11.53 14.19
N ARG A 167 -8.05 -11.15 14.43
CA ARG A 167 -9.06 -12.07 15.00
C ARG A 167 -9.67 -13.01 13.98
N LYS A 168 -9.99 -12.53 12.76
CA LYS A 168 -10.70 -13.33 11.75
C LYS A 168 -9.74 -14.05 10.81
N PHE A 169 -8.66 -13.39 10.42
CA PHE A 169 -7.69 -13.93 9.48
C PHE A 169 -6.48 -14.57 10.16
N GLY A 170 -6.34 -14.38 11.49
CA GLY A 170 -5.19 -14.89 12.24
C GLY A 170 -3.86 -14.34 11.75
N VAL A 171 -3.86 -13.08 11.25
CA VAL A 171 -2.68 -12.46 10.65
C VAL A 171 -1.54 -12.43 11.64
N ARG A 172 -0.38 -12.98 11.24
CA ARG A 172 0.82 -13.02 12.07
C ARG A 172 1.60 -11.71 11.97
N GLU A 173 1.82 -11.20 10.75
CA GLU A 173 2.49 -9.92 10.53
C GLU A 173 1.61 -9.04 9.62
N LEU A 174 1.26 -7.87 10.12
CA LEU A 174 0.49 -6.87 9.40
C LEU A 174 1.42 -5.73 8.97
N ILE A 175 1.47 -5.40 7.69
CA ILE A 175 2.30 -4.34 7.14
C ILE A 175 1.40 -3.29 6.50
N PHE A 176 1.42 -2.06 7.03
CA PHE A 176 0.81 -0.92 6.38
C PHE A 176 1.86 -0.14 5.59
N LEU A 177 1.58 0.09 4.32
CA LEU A 177 2.34 1.02 3.49
C LEU A 177 2.02 2.46 3.92
N SER A 178 3.05 3.33 3.93
CA SER A 178 2.85 4.77 4.15
C SER A 178 1.95 5.37 3.07
N LEU A 179 1.24 6.45 3.41
CA LEU A 179 0.60 7.27 2.41
C LEU A 179 1.68 7.93 1.51
N PRO A 180 1.41 8.07 0.21
CA PRO A 180 2.33 8.76 -0.68
C PRO A 180 2.38 10.26 -0.37
N PRO A 181 3.46 10.97 -0.77
CA PRO A 181 3.58 12.42 -0.62
C PRO A 181 2.65 13.14 -1.61
N MET A 182 1.37 13.25 -1.26
CA MET A 182 0.34 13.77 -2.15
C MET A 182 0.55 15.24 -2.57
N ALA A 183 1.41 15.99 -1.86
CA ALA A 183 1.82 17.32 -2.27
C ALA A 183 2.64 17.33 -3.56
N ASP A 184 3.35 16.24 -3.84
CA ASP A 184 4.28 16.11 -4.96
C ASP A 184 3.67 15.39 -6.18
N MET A 185 2.40 15.00 -6.09
CA MET A 185 1.69 14.36 -7.20
C MET A 185 1.47 15.31 -8.36
N PRO A 186 1.93 15.00 -9.58
CA PRO A 186 1.81 15.88 -10.75
C PRO A 186 0.36 16.29 -11.09
N ALA A 187 -0.61 15.43 -10.80
CA ALA A 187 -2.04 15.68 -11.07
C ALA A 187 -2.65 16.75 -10.15
N ILE A 188 -2.03 17.09 -9.03
CA ILE A 188 -2.61 17.98 -8.03
C ILE A 188 -1.96 19.37 -8.13
N PRO A 189 -2.64 20.40 -8.68
CA PRO A 189 -2.06 21.72 -8.83
C PRO A 189 -2.01 22.50 -7.50
N ALA A 190 -1.04 23.42 -7.39
CA ALA A 190 -1.02 24.37 -6.30
C ALA A 190 -2.21 25.37 -6.40
N PRO A 191 -2.80 25.81 -5.29
CA PRO A 191 -2.44 25.50 -3.91
C PRO A 191 -3.11 24.25 -3.31
N LEU A 192 -3.94 23.53 -4.05
CA LEU A 192 -4.68 22.35 -3.58
C LEU A 192 -3.72 21.23 -3.12
N ASN A 193 -2.59 21.06 -3.82
CA ASN A 193 -1.58 20.05 -3.45
C ASN A 193 -1.07 20.22 -2.01
N ASN A 194 -0.85 21.46 -1.55
CA ASN A 194 -0.42 21.75 -0.18
C ASN A 194 -1.51 21.34 0.84
N PHE A 195 -2.77 21.62 0.52
CA PHE A 195 -3.90 21.29 1.40
C PHE A 195 -4.08 19.76 1.52
N VAL A 196 -4.12 19.07 0.38
CA VAL A 196 -4.26 17.60 0.32
C VAL A 196 -3.04 16.92 0.92
N GLY A 197 -1.83 17.41 0.62
CA GLY A 197 -0.57 16.88 1.16
C GLY A 197 -0.48 17.01 2.68
N ALA A 198 -0.89 18.16 3.24
CA ALA A 198 -0.92 18.34 4.69
C ALA A 198 -1.88 17.35 5.37
N LYS A 199 -3.05 17.10 4.76
CA LYS A 199 -3.98 16.12 5.28
C LYS A 199 -3.43 14.69 5.15
N ALA A 200 -2.86 14.31 4.01
CA ALA A 200 -2.23 13.01 3.82
C ALA A 200 -1.13 12.76 4.86
N SER A 201 -0.25 13.74 5.08
CA SER A 201 0.79 13.66 6.11
C SER A 201 0.22 13.47 7.52
N LEU A 202 -0.89 14.12 7.85
CA LEU A 202 -1.54 13.95 9.14
C LEU A 202 -2.13 12.54 9.31
N LEU A 203 -2.81 12.02 8.28
CA LEU A 203 -3.35 10.64 8.31
C LEU A 203 -2.22 9.62 8.40
N ASP A 204 -1.12 9.84 7.70
CA ASP A 204 0.07 8.98 7.73
C ASP A 204 0.74 8.96 9.12
N GLN A 205 0.90 10.11 9.77
CA GLN A 205 1.40 10.20 11.14
C GLN A 205 0.52 9.42 12.13
N ILE A 206 -0.80 9.51 11.97
CA ILE A 206 -1.74 8.75 12.81
C ILE A 206 -1.61 7.25 12.53
N LEU A 207 -1.50 6.84 11.27
CA LEU A 207 -1.26 5.45 10.90
C LEU A 207 0.00 4.91 11.56
N GLN A 208 1.11 5.65 11.48
CA GLN A 208 2.38 5.29 12.12
C GLN A 208 2.22 5.14 13.64
N GLN A 209 1.52 6.08 14.30
CA GLN A 209 1.25 6.03 15.74
C GLN A 209 0.42 4.82 16.11
N VAL A 210 -0.64 4.51 15.36
CA VAL A 210 -1.50 3.34 15.61
C VAL A 210 -0.68 2.06 15.44
N CYS A 211 0.09 1.92 14.36
CA CYS A 211 0.93 0.75 14.16
C CYS A 211 1.90 0.53 15.33
N ALA A 212 2.51 1.60 15.85
CA ALA A 212 3.47 1.52 16.97
C ALA A 212 2.84 1.04 18.29
N THR A 213 1.51 1.08 18.44
CA THR A 213 0.80 0.63 19.66
C THR A 213 0.33 -0.82 19.60
N HIS A 214 0.50 -1.50 18.45
CA HIS A 214 0.02 -2.87 18.26
C HIS A 214 1.19 -3.81 17.96
N ALA A 215 1.25 -4.93 18.68
CA ALA A 215 2.24 -5.97 18.41
C ALA A 215 2.02 -6.60 17.03
N ARG A 216 3.11 -6.87 16.30
CA ARG A 216 3.11 -7.47 14.96
C ARG A 216 2.34 -6.65 13.91
N VAL A 217 2.24 -5.34 14.14
CA VAL A 217 1.71 -4.36 13.20
C VAL A 217 2.85 -3.42 12.82
N ASN A 218 3.19 -3.42 11.57
CA ASN A 218 4.37 -2.75 11.04
C ASN A 218 3.96 -1.61 10.12
N TYR A 219 4.47 -0.42 10.39
CA TYR A 219 4.41 0.69 9.44
C TYR A 219 5.65 0.63 8.55
N MET A 220 5.45 0.71 7.24
CA MET A 220 6.52 0.74 6.26
C MET A 220 6.50 2.06 5.50
N ALA A 221 7.43 2.95 5.84
CA ALA A 221 7.63 4.18 5.08
C ALA A 221 8.18 3.87 3.68
N THR A 222 7.60 4.51 2.66
CA THR A 222 8.16 4.47 1.32
C THR A 222 9.26 5.52 1.20
N ASP A 223 10.49 5.07 0.96
CA ASP A 223 11.64 5.97 0.78
C ASP A 223 11.76 6.44 -0.67
N PHE A 224 10.94 7.42 -1.02
CA PHE A 224 10.95 8.02 -2.37
C PHE A 224 12.31 8.64 -2.73
N ALA A 225 13.02 9.20 -1.76
CA ALA A 225 14.34 9.80 -2.01
C ALA A 225 15.38 8.74 -2.39
N ARG A 226 15.37 7.60 -1.70
CA ARG A 226 16.20 6.44 -2.05
C ARG A 226 15.85 5.91 -3.44
N MET A 227 14.57 5.75 -3.73
CA MET A 227 14.09 5.24 -5.02
C MET A 227 14.55 6.11 -6.17
N ILE A 228 14.39 7.44 -6.04
CA ILE A 228 14.87 8.42 -7.04
C ILE A 228 16.39 8.31 -7.20
N LYS A 229 17.14 8.23 -6.11
CA LYS A 229 18.60 8.13 -6.13
C LYS A 229 19.10 6.85 -6.80
N GLU A 230 18.49 5.72 -6.50
CA GLU A 230 18.87 4.42 -7.08
C GLU A 230 18.58 4.37 -8.59
N HIS A 231 17.48 4.98 -9.03
CA HIS A 231 17.16 5.03 -10.44
C HIS A 231 18.05 6.04 -11.21
N SER A 232 18.50 7.11 -10.56
CA SER A 232 19.16 8.24 -11.23
C SER A 232 20.60 7.98 -11.63
N ASN A 233 21.27 6.98 -11.05
CA ASN A 233 22.74 6.84 -11.18
C ASN A 233 23.47 8.17 -11.00
N GLY A 234 22.92 9.08 -10.15
CA GLY A 234 23.45 10.41 -9.90
C GLY A 234 22.98 11.51 -10.87
N SER A 235 22.11 11.21 -11.82
CA SER A 235 21.50 12.22 -12.70
C SER A 235 20.19 12.76 -12.10
N PRO A 236 19.79 14.02 -12.35
CA PRO A 236 18.47 14.51 -11.96
C PRO A 236 17.38 13.68 -12.65
N ILE A 237 16.45 13.14 -11.85
CA ILE A 237 15.27 12.45 -12.39
C ILE A 237 14.06 13.36 -12.24
N ASP A 238 13.26 13.38 -13.28
CA ASP A 238 11.90 13.91 -13.20
C ASP A 238 11.06 12.93 -12.35
N ILE A 239 10.57 13.41 -11.22
CA ILE A 239 9.70 12.63 -10.33
C ILE A 239 8.45 12.10 -11.06
N ALA A 240 8.08 12.74 -12.16
CA ALA A 240 6.94 12.32 -12.98
C ALA A 240 7.05 10.88 -13.50
N VAL A 241 8.27 10.33 -13.67
CA VAL A 241 8.45 8.92 -14.10
C VAL A 241 7.97 7.90 -13.07
N MET A 242 7.83 8.32 -11.80
CA MET A 242 7.30 7.48 -10.73
C MET A 242 5.77 7.36 -10.75
N PHE A 243 5.12 8.20 -11.56
CA PHE A 243 3.67 8.22 -11.70
C PHE A 243 3.25 7.70 -13.07
N ALA A 244 2.06 7.13 -13.13
CA ALA A 244 1.39 6.77 -14.38
C ALA A 244 0.95 8.02 -15.16
N SER A 245 0.40 7.82 -16.34
CA SER A 245 -0.02 8.90 -17.24
C SER A 245 -1.08 9.85 -16.67
N ASP A 246 -1.79 9.43 -15.61
CA ASP A 246 -2.74 10.28 -14.90
C ASP A 246 -2.07 11.21 -13.86
N GLY A 247 -0.78 11.06 -13.62
CA GLY A 247 -0.01 11.84 -12.65
C GLY A 247 -0.41 11.62 -11.19
N PHE A 248 -1.14 10.54 -10.91
CA PHE A 248 -1.70 10.23 -9.59
C PHE A 248 -1.33 8.83 -9.10
N HIS A 249 -1.54 7.80 -9.92
CA HIS A 249 -1.20 6.42 -9.59
C HIS A 249 0.27 6.11 -9.82
N PRO A 250 0.82 5.10 -9.13
CA PRO A 250 2.19 4.65 -9.35
C PRO A 250 2.40 4.15 -10.79
N SER A 251 3.57 4.39 -11.35
CA SER A 251 4.01 3.72 -12.58
C SER A 251 4.48 2.29 -12.30
N SER A 252 4.65 1.48 -13.35
CA SER A 252 5.26 0.15 -13.24
C SER A 252 6.67 0.19 -12.64
N LEU A 253 7.41 1.28 -12.85
CA LEU A 253 8.71 1.50 -12.24
C LEU A 253 8.57 1.62 -10.72
N MET A 254 7.66 2.46 -10.27
CA MET A 254 7.36 2.65 -8.84
C MET A 254 6.90 1.36 -8.18
N TYR A 255 6.06 0.56 -8.83
CA TYR A 255 5.67 -0.75 -8.34
C TYR A 255 6.86 -1.71 -8.18
N GLY A 256 7.86 -1.64 -9.05
CA GLY A 256 9.09 -2.42 -8.91
C GLY A 256 9.86 -2.08 -7.63
N TYR A 257 10.02 -0.79 -7.32
CA TYR A 257 10.66 -0.34 -6.10
C TYR A 257 9.87 -0.74 -4.84
N TRP A 258 8.55 -0.55 -4.86
CA TRP A 258 7.72 -1.00 -3.74
C TRP A 258 7.84 -2.50 -3.51
N ALA A 259 7.79 -3.31 -4.57
CA ALA A 259 7.94 -4.75 -4.47
C ALA A 259 9.26 -5.15 -3.82
N GLN A 260 10.36 -4.49 -4.19
CA GLN A 260 11.67 -4.73 -3.58
C GLN A 260 11.67 -4.38 -2.09
N GLN A 261 11.21 -3.19 -1.71
CA GLN A 261 11.17 -2.76 -0.31
C GLN A 261 10.24 -3.64 0.55
N VAL A 262 9.06 -4.01 -0.01
CA VAL A 262 8.12 -4.92 0.67
C VAL A 262 8.74 -6.28 0.88
N SER A 263 9.43 -6.84 -0.12
CA SER A 263 10.06 -8.16 0.00
C SER A 263 11.15 -8.16 1.08
N GLU A 264 12.01 -7.14 1.10
CA GLU A 264 13.05 -6.96 2.13
C GLU A 264 12.43 -6.87 3.53
N ARG A 265 11.34 -6.10 3.67
CA ARG A 265 10.63 -5.97 4.95
C ARG A 265 10.00 -7.29 5.38
N MET A 266 9.36 -8.01 4.48
CA MET A 266 8.75 -9.31 4.77
C MET A 266 9.79 -10.33 5.25
N LEU A 267 10.92 -10.45 4.56
CA LEU A 267 12.00 -11.36 4.96
C LEU A 267 12.54 -11.03 6.36
N GLY A 268 12.62 -9.75 6.71
CA GLY A 268 13.05 -9.32 8.05
C GLY A 268 12.04 -9.59 9.17
N LEU A 269 10.76 -9.87 8.82
CA LEU A 269 9.69 -10.15 9.80
C LEU A 269 9.38 -11.65 9.91
N LEU A 270 9.65 -12.42 8.86
CA LEU A 270 9.43 -13.86 8.86
C LEU A 270 10.49 -14.58 9.67
N ASP A 271 10.05 -15.55 10.48
CA ASP A 271 10.95 -16.49 11.16
C ASP A 271 11.37 -17.57 10.15
N ILE A 272 12.49 -17.32 9.44
CA ILE A 272 12.96 -18.16 8.34
C ILE A 272 14.34 -18.72 8.64
N SER A 273 14.47 -20.05 8.51
CA SER A 273 15.74 -20.77 8.60
C SER A 273 16.32 -20.95 7.20
N ARG A 274 17.62 -20.65 7.01
CA ARG A 274 18.29 -20.92 5.73
C ARG A 274 18.32 -22.42 5.46
N ALA A 275 18.15 -22.79 4.20
CA ALA A 275 18.43 -24.14 3.74
C ALA A 275 19.94 -24.41 3.91
N GLU A 276 20.31 -25.53 4.54
CA GLU A 276 21.69 -25.99 4.69
C GLU A 276 22.27 -26.48 3.35
#